data_e4f903a9126cbf77953330af9c65c911
#
_entry.id   e4f903a9126cbf77953330af9c65c911
#
_cell.length_a   1.000
_cell.length_b   1.000
_cell.length_c   1.000
_cell.angle_alpha   90.00
_cell.angle_beta   90.00
_cell.angle_gamma   90.00
#
_symmetry.space_group_name_H-M   'P 1'
#
loop_
_entity.id
_entity.type
_entity.pdbx_description
1 polymer ?
#
loop_
_entity_poly.entity_id
_entity_poly.type
_entity_poly.pdbx_seq_one_letter_code
_entity_poly.pdbx_strand_id
1 'polypeptide(L)'
;MKIQLKVKFINGQSADVDAMFPDFIAFEKERRRSVVKLEADMQLTDLAWLAWHSEKRRGSTTLKFEPDWVSTVEAVEVRDDPKASN
;
A
#
# COMPACT_ATOMS: atom_id res chain seq x y z
N MET A 1 13.56 5.00 1.01
CA MET A 1 12.67 3.96 1.52
C MET A 1 11.52 3.77 0.57
N LYS A 2 11.28 2.55 0.16
CA LYS A 2 10.25 2.24 -0.81
C LYS A 2 9.80 0.79 -0.67
N ILE A 3 8.48 0.55 -0.72
CA ILE A 3 7.94 -0.80 -0.84
C ILE A 3 7.11 -0.85 -2.12
N GLN A 4 7.44 -1.78 -3.00
CA GLN A 4 6.71 -1.97 -4.24
C GLN A 4 5.55 -2.92 -4.00
N LEU A 5 4.35 -2.48 -4.36
CA LEU A 5 3.12 -3.21 -4.10
C LEU A 5 2.35 -3.43 -5.39
N LYS A 6 1.59 -4.52 -5.42
CA LYS A 6 0.65 -4.78 -6.50
C LYS A 6 -0.74 -4.90 -5.90
N VAL A 7 -1.66 -4.09 -6.40
CA VAL A 7 -3.05 -4.11 -5.97
C VAL A 7 -3.87 -4.81 -7.03
N LYS A 8 -4.62 -5.83 -6.64
CA LYS A 8 -5.56 -6.52 -7.53
C LYS A 8 -6.97 -6.11 -7.13
N PHE A 9 -7.74 -5.63 -8.10
CA PHE A 9 -9.10 -5.18 -7.87
C PHE A 9 -10.09 -6.27 -8.23
N ILE A 10 -11.26 -6.24 -7.59
CA ILE A 10 -12.28 -7.26 -7.82
C ILE A 10 -12.84 -7.25 -9.24
N ASN A 11 -12.65 -6.15 -9.98
CA ASN A 11 -13.08 -6.07 -11.38
C ASN A 11 -12.09 -6.68 -12.36
N GLY A 12 -11.01 -7.30 -11.85
CA GLY A 12 -9.99 -7.95 -12.68
C GLY A 12 -8.82 -7.06 -13.07
N GLN A 13 -8.89 -5.77 -12.77
CA GLN A 13 -7.78 -4.87 -13.05
C GLN A 13 -6.73 -4.95 -11.94
N SER A 14 -5.53 -4.47 -12.23
CA SER A 14 -4.48 -4.39 -11.24
C SER A 14 -3.67 -3.12 -11.42
N ALA A 15 -2.97 -2.71 -10.36
CA ALA A 15 -2.12 -1.53 -10.38
C ALA A 15 -0.84 -1.80 -9.60
N ASP A 16 0.26 -1.28 -10.12
CA ASP A 16 1.53 -1.29 -9.41
C ASP A 16 1.65 0.02 -8.66
N VAL A 17 1.89 -0.07 -7.37
CA VAL A 17 1.90 1.07 -6.48
C VAL A 17 3.17 1.03 -5.65
N ASP A 18 3.87 2.15 -5.59
CA ASP A 18 5.08 2.26 -4.78
C ASP A 18 4.79 3.10 -3.54
N ALA A 19 4.86 2.47 -2.38
CA ALA A 19 4.80 3.20 -1.12
C ALA A 19 6.16 3.86 -0.90
N MET A 20 6.14 5.18 -0.72
CA MET A 20 7.33 6.00 -0.62
C MET A 20 7.42 6.64 0.76
N PHE A 21 8.49 7.37 1.00
CA PHE A 21 8.74 7.98 2.31
C PHE A 21 7.54 8.74 2.86
N PRO A 22 6.85 9.60 2.07
CA PRO A 22 5.66 10.30 2.60
C PRO A 22 4.58 9.35 3.09
N ASP A 23 4.44 8.19 2.44
CA ASP A 23 3.44 7.20 2.83
C ASP A 23 3.79 6.57 4.17
N PHE A 24 5.08 6.33 4.41
CA PHE A 24 5.53 5.76 5.67
C PHE A 24 5.38 6.74 6.83
N ILE A 25 5.65 8.02 6.58
CA ILE A 25 5.44 9.05 7.60
C ILE A 25 3.97 9.13 7.99
N ALA A 26 3.09 9.14 6.98
CA ALA A 26 1.65 9.14 7.23
C ALA A 26 1.21 7.87 7.96
N PHE A 27 1.80 6.74 7.60
CA PHE A 27 1.49 5.47 8.25
C PHE A 27 1.77 5.53 9.75
N GLU A 28 2.94 6.04 10.13
CA GLU A 28 3.30 6.12 11.55
C GLU A 28 2.34 7.05 12.31
N LYS A 29 1.95 8.15 11.69
CA LYS A 29 1.05 9.13 12.33
C LYS A 29 -0.37 8.60 12.46
N GLU A 30 -0.90 8.01 11.40
CA GLU A 30 -2.30 7.60 11.36
C GLU A 30 -2.54 6.26 12.02
N ARG A 31 -1.62 5.33 11.83
CA ARG A 31 -1.75 3.96 12.33
C ARG A 31 -1.08 3.77 13.69
N ARG A 32 -0.26 4.74 14.10
CA ARG A 32 0.48 4.72 15.37
C ARG A 32 1.34 3.47 15.53
N ARG A 33 1.95 3.05 14.41
CA ARG A 33 2.85 1.91 14.39
C ARG A 33 4.17 2.33 13.78
N SER A 34 5.26 1.77 14.32
CA SER A 34 6.59 2.04 13.81
C SER A 34 6.81 1.35 12.46
N VAL A 35 7.36 2.08 11.50
CA VAL A 35 7.75 1.52 10.21
C VAL A 35 8.85 0.48 10.40
N VAL A 36 9.70 0.64 11.42
CA VAL A 36 10.74 -0.35 11.71
C VAL A 36 10.12 -1.69 12.07
N LYS A 37 9.02 -1.69 12.81
CA LYS A 37 8.31 -2.92 13.16
C LYS A 37 7.51 -3.48 12.00
N LEU A 38 7.21 -2.66 11.00
CA LEU A 38 6.43 -3.08 9.84
C LEU A 38 7.11 -4.23 9.10
N GLU A 39 8.43 -4.18 8.94
CA GLU A 39 9.15 -5.24 8.25
C GLU A 39 9.10 -6.55 9.00
N ALA A 40 9.09 -6.50 10.34
CA ALA A 40 9.08 -7.70 11.16
C ALA A 40 7.69 -8.29 11.35
N ASP A 41 6.66 -7.45 11.30
CA ASP A 41 5.29 -7.87 11.62
C ASP A 41 4.31 -7.15 10.68
N MET A 42 4.47 -7.41 9.39
CA MET A 42 3.66 -6.77 8.36
C MET A 42 2.30 -7.46 8.25
N GLN A 43 1.26 -6.69 8.52
CA GLN A 43 -0.12 -7.18 8.41
C GLN A 43 -0.72 -6.78 7.08
N LEU A 44 -1.71 -7.55 6.64
CA LEU A 44 -2.43 -7.26 5.40
C LEU A 44 -3.03 -5.86 5.40
N THR A 45 -3.58 -5.45 6.54
CA THR A 45 -4.15 -4.11 6.69
C THR A 45 -3.09 -3.02 6.48
N ASP A 46 -1.87 -3.27 6.94
CA ASP A 46 -0.76 -2.32 6.77
C ASP A 46 -0.41 -2.15 5.31
N LEU A 47 -0.30 -3.26 4.58
CA LEU A 47 -0.01 -3.22 3.14
C LEU A 47 -1.11 -2.50 2.38
N ALA A 48 -2.35 -2.81 2.71
CA ALA A 48 -3.50 -2.19 2.06
C ALA A 48 -3.51 -0.68 2.31
N TRP A 49 -3.25 -0.27 3.54
CA TRP A 49 -3.24 1.15 3.89
C TRP A 49 -2.14 1.91 3.13
N LEU A 50 -0.96 1.32 3.06
CA LEU A 50 0.15 1.95 2.34
C LEU A 50 -0.16 2.09 0.86
N ALA A 51 -0.75 1.06 0.25
CA ALA A 51 -1.14 1.11 -1.16
C ALA A 51 -2.18 2.19 -1.39
N TRP A 52 -3.21 2.24 -0.55
CA TRP A 52 -4.26 3.25 -0.64
C TRP A 52 -3.69 4.66 -0.50
N HIS A 53 -2.86 4.89 0.52
CA HIS A 53 -2.30 6.22 0.76
C HIS A 53 -1.43 6.67 -0.41
N SER A 54 -0.65 5.75 -0.96
CA SER A 54 0.17 6.05 -2.13
C SER A 54 -0.68 6.45 -3.33
N GLU A 55 -1.77 5.72 -3.58
CA GLU A 55 -2.67 6.05 -4.67
C GLU A 55 -3.36 7.41 -4.44
N LYS A 56 -3.78 7.67 -3.22
CA LYS A 56 -4.39 8.94 -2.87
C LYS A 56 -3.41 10.10 -3.05
N ARG A 57 -2.17 9.93 -2.61
CA ARG A 57 -1.14 10.95 -2.74
C ARG A 57 -0.86 11.27 -4.20
N ARG A 58 -0.90 10.27 -5.07
CA ARG A 58 -0.64 10.43 -6.50
C ARG A 58 -1.87 10.87 -7.29
N GLY A 59 -3.01 11.02 -6.62
CA GLY A 59 -4.24 11.42 -7.28
C GLY A 59 -4.97 10.31 -7.99
N SER A 60 -4.58 9.05 -7.78
CA SER A 60 -5.21 7.90 -8.45
C SER A 60 -6.53 7.51 -7.81
N THR A 61 -6.77 7.90 -6.58
CA THR A 61 -8.05 7.65 -5.91
C THR A 61 -8.42 8.79 -5.01
N THR A 62 -9.73 9.02 -4.85
CA THR A 62 -10.29 9.97 -3.88
C THR A 62 -11.12 9.25 -2.84
N LEU A 63 -11.16 7.92 -2.88
CA LEU A 63 -11.97 7.14 -1.96
C LEU A 63 -11.37 7.13 -0.57
N LYS A 64 -12.23 6.97 0.42
CA LYS A 64 -11.78 6.71 1.78
C LYS A 64 -11.21 5.30 1.86
N PHE A 65 -10.28 5.08 2.78
CA PHE A 65 -9.67 3.77 2.93
C PHE A 65 -10.73 2.71 3.24
N GLU A 66 -11.49 2.91 4.28
CA GLU A 66 -12.58 2.01 4.69
C GLU A 66 -13.90 2.76 4.75
N PRO A 67 -14.96 2.16 4.28
CA PRO A 67 -15.03 0.87 3.57
C PRO A 67 -14.82 0.97 2.06
N ASP A 68 -14.69 2.19 1.53
CA ASP A 68 -14.85 2.43 0.10
C ASP A 68 -13.73 1.81 -0.73
N TRP A 69 -12.47 2.15 -0.42
CA TRP A 69 -11.35 1.65 -1.22
C TRP A 69 -11.15 0.15 -1.00
N VAL A 70 -11.20 -0.29 0.24
CA VAL A 70 -11.00 -1.70 0.59
C VAL A 70 -12.01 -2.59 -0.12
N SER A 71 -13.24 -2.10 -0.30
CA SER A 71 -14.29 -2.87 -0.96
C SER A 71 -14.01 -3.15 -2.43
N THR A 72 -13.14 -2.36 -3.07
CA THR A 72 -12.82 -2.55 -4.47
C THR A 72 -11.63 -3.48 -4.69
N VAL A 73 -10.96 -3.90 -3.63
CA VAL A 73 -9.69 -4.60 -3.70
C VAL A 73 -9.87 -6.07 -3.39
N GLU A 74 -9.30 -6.92 -4.24
CA GLU A 74 -9.24 -8.36 -4.01
C GLU A 74 -8.03 -8.74 -3.19
N ALA A 75 -6.86 -8.15 -3.50
CA ALA A 75 -5.61 -8.49 -2.81
C ALA A 75 -4.58 -7.38 -2.97
N VAL A 76 -3.69 -7.30 -2.00
CA VAL A 76 -2.50 -6.45 -2.08
C VAL A 76 -1.30 -7.34 -1.80
N GLU A 77 -0.32 -7.31 -2.69
CA GLU A 77 0.87 -8.14 -2.58
C GLU A 77 2.13 -7.29 -2.68
N VAL A 78 3.18 -7.72 -2.01
CA VAL A 78 4.49 -7.10 -2.20
C VAL A 78 5.05 -7.63 -3.53
N ARG A 79 5.45 -6.71 -4.41
CA ARG A 79 6.08 -7.11 -5.67
C ARG A 79 7.52 -7.51 -5.42
N ASP A 80 7.91 -8.64 -5.99
CA ASP A 80 9.29 -9.08 -6.00
C ASP A 80 9.81 -8.88 -7.42
N ASP A 81 10.36 -7.70 -7.67
CA ASP A 81 10.86 -7.36 -8.99
C ASP A 81 12.29 -7.86 -9.15
N PRO A 82 12.52 -8.89 -10.00
CA PRO A 82 13.87 -9.42 -10.18
C PRO A 82 14.89 -8.39 -10.66
N LYS A 83 14.43 -7.39 -11.41
CA LYS A 83 15.33 -6.32 -11.87
C LYS A 83 15.77 -5.41 -10.74
N ALA A 84 14.93 -5.23 -9.76
CA ALA A 84 15.25 -4.39 -8.61
C ALA A 84 16.25 -5.07 -7.68
N SER A 85 16.36 -6.38 -7.73
CA SER A 85 17.25 -7.14 -6.88
C SER A 85 18.63 -7.37 -7.50
N ASN A 86 18.84 -6.90 -8.69
CA ASN A 86 20.15 -7.02 -9.36
C ASN A 86 21.00 -5.80 -9.12
#